data_bc33e53796199c1c0c4653188554eec2
#
_entry.id   bc33e53796199c1c0c4653188554eec2
#
_cell.length_a   1.000
_cell.length_b   1.000
_cell.length_c   1.000
_cell.angle_alpha   90.00
_cell.angle_beta   90.00
_cell.angle_gamma   90.00
#
_symmetry.space_group_name_H-M   'P 1'
#
loop_
_entity.id
_entity.type
_entity.pdbx_description
1 polymer ?
#
loop_
_entity_poly.entity_id
_entity_poly.type
_entity_poly.pdbx_seq_one_letter_code
_entity_poly.pdbx_strand_id
1 'polypeptide(L)'
;LVYRGRKMLDFNIDEILEGEFNQVDIFVKDKDVHFTPKREMPVISMVMRDSFDHLLVKKAQEFGAELLQNSEVKSIENGILKFANSDEEIEAKFIIIADGALSPVSKLAGFKDDRLLIPAIEYEIEVPEEDFERLSKSVRFDIDAAPFGYGWCFPKNNHLSVGVGVLKTKAKVKLKDYCESYMKDLGITTIISESAHGFVIPVTPRAELVKGNCFVIGDAAGFADPIVAEGISNALLSGKIIAEAVSEGNLDLEKTKEKYLEKVNEKLIPELKIGIKLAKFFYENTTIRNLFVKKFGSLAAERLTEVFLGKSTYPSDYKKKLQEKLKMTFSWM
;
A
#
# COMPACT_ATOMS: atom_id res chain seq x y z
N LEU A 1 2.04 -8.68 1.22
CA LEU A 1 3.33 -8.16 1.68
C LEU A 1 4.40 -8.38 0.62
N VAL A 2 4.90 -7.30 -0.01
CA VAL A 2 5.99 -7.41 -0.97
C VAL A 2 7.33 -7.66 -0.28
N TYR A 3 8.28 -8.24 -0.99
CA TYR A 3 9.55 -8.68 -0.40
C TYR A 3 10.35 -7.57 0.28
N ARG A 4 10.31 -6.34 -0.24
CA ARG A 4 10.98 -5.17 0.40
C ARG A 4 10.46 -4.90 1.81
N GLY A 5 9.16 -5.10 2.06
CA GLY A 5 8.56 -4.98 3.39
C GLY A 5 8.95 -6.15 4.29
N ARG A 6 8.89 -7.39 3.76
CA ARG A 6 9.30 -8.59 4.51
C ARG A 6 10.74 -8.49 5.01
N LYS A 7 11.66 -7.98 4.21
CA LYS A 7 13.07 -7.79 4.60
C LYS A 7 13.30 -6.82 5.77
N MET A 8 12.33 -6.00 6.10
CA MET A 8 12.43 -5.06 7.22
C MET A 8 12.08 -5.71 8.57
N LEU A 9 11.51 -6.90 8.54
CA LEU A 9 11.17 -7.67 9.73
C LEU A 9 12.41 -8.43 10.22
N ASP A 10 12.74 -8.28 11.49
CA ASP A 10 13.88 -8.93 12.14
C ASP A 10 13.48 -10.30 12.77
N PHE A 11 12.31 -10.84 12.37
CA PHE A 11 11.77 -12.11 12.86
C PHE A 11 11.06 -12.88 11.74
N ASN A 12 10.86 -14.18 11.97
CA ASN A 12 10.20 -15.06 11.04
C ASN A 12 8.66 -14.85 11.08
N ILE A 13 8.03 -14.94 9.90
CA ILE A 13 6.57 -14.86 9.73
C ILE A 13 5.97 -16.13 9.10
N ASP A 14 6.73 -17.22 9.03
CA ASP A 14 6.32 -18.44 8.32
C ASP A 14 5.01 -19.03 8.88
N GLU A 15 4.74 -18.87 10.18
CA GLU A 15 3.52 -19.36 10.84
C GLU A 15 2.23 -18.67 10.37
N ILE A 16 2.33 -17.49 9.74
CA ILE A 16 1.19 -16.71 9.25
C ILE A 16 1.18 -16.53 7.72
N LEU A 17 2.04 -17.27 7.02
CA LEU A 17 2.09 -17.21 5.56
C LEU A 17 0.90 -17.97 4.95
N GLU A 18 0.15 -17.30 4.11
CA GLU A 18 -0.93 -17.85 3.31
C GLU A 18 -0.48 -18.31 1.91
N GLY A 19 0.72 -17.92 1.50
CA GLY A 19 1.34 -18.29 0.24
C GLY A 19 2.51 -17.40 -0.13
N GLU A 20 3.40 -17.90 -0.98
CA GLU A 20 4.55 -17.18 -1.50
C GLU A 20 4.63 -17.29 -3.02
N PHE A 21 4.76 -16.15 -3.68
CA PHE A 21 4.73 -16.07 -5.13
C PHE A 21 5.99 -15.42 -5.66
N ASN A 22 6.67 -16.13 -6.54
CA ASN A 22 7.84 -15.66 -7.26
C ASN A 22 7.51 -15.10 -8.66
N GLN A 23 6.22 -15.15 -9.04
CA GLN A 23 5.68 -14.70 -10.29
C GLN A 23 4.52 -13.74 -10.07
N VAL A 24 4.48 -12.68 -10.89
CA VAL A 24 3.39 -11.70 -10.91
C VAL A 24 2.82 -11.66 -12.32
N ASP A 25 1.52 -11.87 -12.46
CA ASP A 25 0.82 -11.75 -13.75
C ASP A 25 0.17 -10.38 -13.87
N ILE A 26 0.49 -9.65 -14.92
CA ILE A 26 -0.04 -8.33 -15.20
C ILE A 26 -0.75 -8.35 -16.55
N PHE A 27 -2.06 -8.17 -16.53
CA PHE A 27 -2.90 -8.08 -17.72
C PHE A 27 -3.32 -6.63 -17.96
N VAL A 28 -3.57 -6.30 -19.22
CA VAL A 28 -4.28 -5.07 -19.60
C VAL A 28 -5.59 -5.47 -20.24
N LYS A 29 -6.71 -5.18 -19.57
CA LYS A 29 -8.05 -5.58 -20.01
C LYS A 29 -8.30 -5.16 -21.47
N ASP A 30 -8.90 -6.04 -22.25
CA ASP A 30 -9.30 -5.83 -23.66
C ASP A 30 -8.16 -5.49 -24.62
N LYS A 31 -6.89 -5.78 -24.28
CA LYS A 31 -5.72 -5.43 -25.13
C LYS A 31 -4.86 -6.62 -25.54
N ASP A 32 -5.21 -7.83 -25.12
CA ASP A 32 -4.39 -9.03 -25.36
C ASP A 32 -2.89 -8.80 -24.98
N VAL A 33 -2.69 -8.12 -23.85
CA VAL A 33 -1.37 -7.78 -23.33
C VAL A 33 -1.22 -8.40 -21.97
N HIS A 34 -0.19 -9.24 -21.84
CA HIS A 34 0.11 -9.98 -20.64
C HIS A 34 1.62 -9.98 -20.39
N PHE A 35 2.02 -9.77 -19.15
CA PHE A 35 3.42 -9.82 -18.70
C PHE A 35 3.51 -10.67 -17.45
N THR A 36 4.53 -11.54 -17.40
CA THR A 36 4.73 -12.48 -16.32
C THR A 36 6.18 -12.41 -15.82
N PRO A 37 6.59 -11.31 -15.16
CA PRO A 37 7.90 -11.28 -14.52
C PRO A 37 7.99 -12.36 -13.43
N LYS A 38 9.06 -13.13 -13.48
CA LYS A 38 9.35 -14.23 -12.56
C LYS A 38 10.72 -14.07 -11.95
N ARG A 39 10.87 -14.52 -10.70
CA ARG A 39 12.15 -14.51 -9.96
C ARG A 39 12.42 -15.88 -9.35
N GLU A 40 13.64 -16.10 -8.91
CA GLU A 40 14.00 -17.31 -8.15
C GLU A 40 13.48 -17.27 -6.72
N MET A 41 13.31 -16.06 -6.18
CA MET A 41 12.86 -15.81 -4.81
C MET A 41 11.43 -15.26 -4.80
N PRO A 42 10.70 -15.39 -3.68
CA PRO A 42 9.39 -14.78 -3.54
C PRO A 42 9.43 -13.26 -3.77
N VAL A 43 8.51 -12.76 -4.59
CA VAL A 43 8.28 -11.34 -4.83
C VAL A 43 7.21 -10.79 -3.89
N ILE A 44 6.18 -11.61 -3.65
CA ILE A 44 5.04 -11.28 -2.79
C ILE A 44 4.73 -12.47 -1.90
N SER A 45 4.58 -12.22 -0.60
CA SER A 45 4.08 -13.15 0.40
C SER A 45 2.66 -12.75 0.80
N MET A 46 1.73 -13.71 0.78
CA MET A 46 0.36 -13.51 1.24
C MET A 46 0.27 -13.71 2.73
N VAL A 47 -0.44 -12.84 3.40
CA VAL A 47 -0.73 -12.89 4.84
C VAL A 47 -2.15 -12.39 5.07
N MET A 48 -2.82 -12.89 6.10
CA MET A 48 -4.02 -12.26 6.63
C MET A 48 -3.61 -11.10 7.53
N ARG A 49 -4.29 -9.95 7.38
CA ARG A 49 -3.93 -8.72 8.11
C ARG A 49 -4.16 -8.83 9.63
N ASP A 50 -5.20 -9.52 10.04
CA ASP A 50 -5.45 -9.80 11.46
C ASP A 50 -4.29 -10.57 12.09
N SER A 51 -3.84 -11.66 11.46
CA SER A 51 -2.74 -12.49 11.93
C SER A 51 -1.40 -11.74 11.87
N PHE A 52 -1.14 -11.03 10.78
CA PHE A 52 0.09 -10.26 10.61
C PHE A 52 0.18 -9.08 11.59
N ASP A 53 -0.88 -8.28 11.70
CA ASP A 53 -0.90 -7.14 12.60
C ASP A 53 -0.81 -7.59 14.07
N HIS A 54 -1.47 -8.73 14.42
CA HIS A 54 -1.37 -9.33 15.75
C HIS A 54 0.05 -9.82 16.07
N LEU A 55 0.72 -10.46 15.11
CA LEU A 55 2.11 -10.90 15.28
C LEU A 55 3.04 -9.71 15.55
N LEU A 56 2.88 -8.59 14.81
CA LEU A 56 3.65 -7.37 15.04
C LEU A 56 3.46 -6.82 16.46
N VAL A 57 2.21 -6.81 16.95
CA VAL A 57 1.90 -6.37 18.32
C VAL A 57 2.53 -7.30 19.35
N LYS A 58 2.44 -8.63 19.18
CA LYS A 58 3.10 -9.59 20.06
C LYS A 58 4.61 -9.36 20.12
N LYS A 59 5.24 -9.13 18.96
CA LYS A 59 6.67 -8.83 18.91
C LYS A 59 7.01 -7.53 19.64
N ALA A 60 6.20 -6.49 19.50
CA ALA A 60 6.39 -5.26 20.26
C ALA A 60 6.28 -5.50 21.79
N GLN A 61 5.32 -6.31 22.25
CA GLN A 61 5.16 -6.68 23.65
C GLN A 61 6.36 -7.47 24.20
N GLU A 62 6.95 -8.37 23.39
CA GLU A 62 8.19 -9.07 23.76
C GLU A 62 9.35 -8.11 24.07
N PHE A 63 9.33 -6.91 23.44
CA PHE A 63 10.28 -5.82 23.69
C PHE A 63 9.81 -4.79 24.74
N GLY A 64 8.73 -5.09 25.47
CA GLY A 64 8.27 -4.28 26.60
C GLY A 64 7.22 -3.22 26.23
N ALA A 65 6.64 -3.24 25.04
CA ALA A 65 5.51 -2.38 24.71
C ALA A 65 4.25 -2.84 25.48
N GLU A 66 3.50 -1.90 26.02
CA GLU A 66 2.21 -2.15 26.65
C GLU A 66 1.08 -1.99 25.62
N LEU A 67 0.17 -2.96 25.55
CA LEU A 67 -1.02 -2.91 24.71
C LEU A 67 -2.24 -2.54 25.57
N LEU A 68 -2.82 -1.39 25.29
CA LEU A 68 -4.09 -0.95 25.88
C LEU A 68 -5.22 -1.17 24.86
N GLN A 69 -5.97 -2.25 25.04
CA GLN A 69 -7.15 -2.55 24.21
C GLN A 69 -8.36 -1.74 24.67
N ASN A 70 -9.31 -1.50 23.76
CA ASN A 70 -10.52 -0.73 24.02
C ASN A 70 -10.27 0.70 24.56
N SER A 71 -9.09 1.27 24.22
CA SER A 71 -8.62 2.57 24.70
C SER A 71 -8.63 3.59 23.57
N GLU A 72 -9.82 3.92 23.09
CA GLU A 72 -10.01 4.92 22.03
C GLU A 72 -9.61 6.30 22.53
N VAL A 73 -8.69 6.97 21.83
CA VAL A 73 -8.24 8.34 22.13
C VAL A 73 -9.35 9.33 21.79
N LYS A 74 -9.79 10.09 22.78
CA LYS A 74 -10.85 11.12 22.67
C LYS A 74 -10.30 12.52 22.44
N SER A 75 -9.19 12.85 23.08
CA SER A 75 -8.50 14.15 22.88
C SER A 75 -7.02 14.04 23.11
N ILE A 76 -6.29 15.00 22.54
CA ILE A 76 -4.86 15.22 22.75
C ILE A 76 -4.66 16.70 23.06
N GLU A 77 -4.22 17.01 24.26
CA GLU A 77 -3.99 18.37 24.73
C GLU A 77 -2.65 18.47 25.45
N ASN A 78 -1.73 19.28 24.94
CA ASN A 78 -0.40 19.50 25.54
C ASN A 78 0.39 18.21 25.83
N GLY A 79 0.27 17.20 24.97
CA GLY A 79 0.94 15.90 25.15
C GLY A 79 0.20 14.91 26.04
N ILE A 80 -0.97 15.28 26.56
CA ILE A 80 -1.83 14.43 27.38
C ILE A 80 -2.90 13.80 26.48
N LEU A 81 -3.00 12.47 26.51
CA LEU A 81 -4.05 11.71 25.85
C LEU A 81 -5.15 11.38 26.86
N LYS A 82 -6.42 11.61 26.44
CA LYS A 82 -7.62 11.19 27.18
C LYS A 82 -8.38 10.15 26.36
N PHE A 83 -8.97 9.19 27.05
CA PHE A 83 -9.68 8.07 26.43
C PHE A 83 -11.18 8.20 26.54
N ALA A 84 -11.92 7.57 25.60
CA ALA A 84 -13.37 7.65 25.56
C ALA A 84 -14.04 6.91 26.74
N ASN A 85 -13.46 5.81 27.18
CA ASN A 85 -14.07 4.88 28.15
C ASN A 85 -13.28 4.78 29.47
N SER A 86 -12.42 5.75 29.77
CA SER A 86 -11.61 5.78 31.00
C SER A 86 -11.36 7.23 31.43
N ASP A 87 -11.29 7.44 32.73
CA ASP A 87 -10.84 8.71 33.31
C ASP A 87 -9.28 8.77 33.40
N GLU A 88 -8.61 7.74 32.97
CA GLU A 88 -7.15 7.71 32.91
C GLU A 88 -6.63 8.68 31.86
N GLU A 89 -5.53 9.34 32.19
CA GLU A 89 -4.78 10.22 31.29
C GLU A 89 -3.36 9.71 31.13
N ILE A 90 -2.84 9.76 29.91
CA ILE A 90 -1.44 9.41 29.64
C ILE A 90 -0.72 10.63 29.11
N GLU A 91 0.31 11.09 29.85
CA GLU A 91 1.24 12.09 29.37
C GLU A 91 2.33 11.41 28.56
N ALA A 92 2.49 11.80 27.30
CA ALA A 92 3.46 11.23 26.39
C ALA A 92 4.43 12.29 25.85
N LYS A 93 5.72 11.98 25.88
CA LYS A 93 6.75 12.84 25.29
C LYS A 93 6.68 12.85 23.76
N PHE A 94 6.34 11.71 23.17
CA PHE A 94 6.11 11.53 21.73
C PHE A 94 4.82 10.77 21.52
N ILE A 95 4.00 11.23 20.58
CA ILE A 95 2.77 10.57 20.17
C ILE A 95 2.91 10.16 18.70
N ILE A 96 3.00 8.86 18.44
CA ILE A 96 3.13 8.32 17.10
C ILE A 96 1.74 7.89 16.63
N ILE A 97 1.19 8.60 15.65
CA ILE A 97 -0.14 8.36 15.10
C ILE A 97 -0.03 7.42 13.91
N ALA A 98 -0.49 6.19 14.11
CA ALA A 98 -0.45 5.09 13.15
C ALA A 98 -1.84 4.44 12.97
N ASP A 99 -2.90 5.22 13.12
CA ASP A 99 -4.30 4.80 13.17
C ASP A 99 -4.95 4.61 11.78
N GLY A 100 -4.13 4.43 10.75
CA GLY A 100 -4.56 4.03 9.41
C GLY A 100 -5.13 5.16 8.55
N ALA A 101 -5.83 4.78 7.50
CA ALA A 101 -6.24 5.68 6.42
C ALA A 101 -7.21 6.79 6.88
N LEU A 102 -8.16 6.49 7.74
CA LEU A 102 -9.13 7.48 8.24
C LEU A 102 -8.52 8.42 9.28
N SER A 103 -7.58 7.91 10.07
CA SER A 103 -6.76 8.64 11.03
C SER A 103 -7.55 9.66 11.89
N PRO A 104 -8.52 9.21 12.71
CA PRO A 104 -9.26 10.09 13.57
C PRO A 104 -8.36 10.82 14.58
N VAL A 105 -7.33 10.14 15.09
CA VAL A 105 -6.38 10.72 16.06
C VAL A 105 -5.57 11.86 15.44
N SER A 106 -5.23 11.80 14.15
CA SER A 106 -4.57 12.94 13.50
C SER A 106 -5.43 14.20 13.47
N LYS A 107 -6.76 14.05 13.33
CA LYS A 107 -7.69 15.18 13.38
C LYS A 107 -7.77 15.77 14.79
N LEU A 108 -7.77 14.92 15.82
CA LEU A 108 -7.71 15.35 17.23
C LEU A 108 -6.42 16.11 17.54
N ALA A 109 -5.29 15.69 16.96
CA ALA A 109 -4.00 16.39 17.04
C ALA A 109 -3.94 17.67 16.18
N GLY A 110 -5.01 17.99 15.44
CA GLY A 110 -5.16 19.20 14.63
C GLY A 110 -4.46 19.16 13.27
N PHE A 111 -4.09 17.98 12.76
CA PHE A 111 -3.60 17.86 11.38
C PHE A 111 -4.75 18.09 10.38
N LYS A 112 -4.45 18.78 9.28
CA LYS A 112 -5.37 18.90 8.15
C LYS A 112 -5.33 17.62 7.32
N ASP A 113 -6.48 17.19 6.82
CA ASP A 113 -6.52 16.06 5.89
C ASP A 113 -6.47 16.59 4.45
N ASP A 114 -5.27 16.59 3.89
CA ASP A 114 -4.94 17.02 2.53
C ASP A 114 -4.49 15.86 1.64
N ARG A 115 -4.66 14.62 2.14
CA ARG A 115 -4.31 13.40 1.41
C ARG A 115 -5.33 13.11 0.30
N LEU A 116 -4.84 12.53 -0.78
CA LEU A 116 -5.69 11.91 -1.79
C LEU A 116 -6.06 10.50 -1.33
N LEU A 117 -7.34 10.30 -1.05
CA LEU A 117 -7.89 9.00 -0.68
C LEU A 117 -8.52 8.35 -1.91
N ILE A 118 -8.08 7.14 -2.26
CA ILE A 118 -8.65 6.35 -3.35
C ILE A 118 -9.51 5.22 -2.78
N PRO A 119 -10.72 4.99 -3.32
CA PRO A 119 -11.57 3.91 -2.86
C PRO A 119 -11.16 2.57 -3.44
N ALA A 120 -11.28 1.52 -2.64
CA ALA A 120 -11.10 0.12 -3.03
C ALA A 120 -12.16 -0.76 -2.38
N ILE A 121 -12.49 -1.86 -3.04
CA ILE A 121 -13.31 -2.94 -2.49
C ILE A 121 -12.60 -4.26 -2.72
N GLU A 122 -12.67 -5.14 -1.73
CA GLU A 122 -12.08 -6.46 -1.72
C GLU A 122 -13.10 -7.48 -1.24
N TYR A 123 -13.06 -8.65 -1.81
CA TYR A 123 -13.78 -9.83 -1.38
C TYR A 123 -12.78 -10.95 -1.10
N GLU A 124 -12.82 -11.51 0.10
CA GLU A 124 -12.22 -12.80 0.40
C GLU A 124 -13.25 -13.87 0.03
N ILE A 125 -12.97 -14.67 -0.99
CA ILE A 125 -13.92 -15.64 -1.55
C ILE A 125 -13.35 -17.05 -1.57
N GLU A 126 -14.17 -18.02 -1.14
CA GLU A 126 -13.95 -19.43 -1.42
C GLU A 126 -14.63 -19.79 -2.72
N VAL A 127 -13.93 -20.49 -3.58
CA VAL A 127 -14.39 -20.91 -4.91
C VAL A 127 -14.22 -22.43 -5.06
N PRO A 128 -14.89 -23.09 -6.04
CA PRO A 128 -14.63 -24.50 -6.34
C PRO A 128 -13.13 -24.75 -6.59
N GLU A 129 -12.67 -25.96 -6.24
CA GLU A 129 -11.26 -26.37 -6.33
C GLU A 129 -10.64 -26.12 -7.73
N GLU A 130 -11.39 -26.39 -8.80
CA GLU A 130 -10.96 -26.16 -10.18
C GLU A 130 -10.64 -24.66 -10.44
N ASP A 131 -11.49 -23.76 -9.95
CA ASP A 131 -11.27 -22.32 -10.06
C ASP A 131 -10.10 -21.85 -9.18
N PHE A 132 -9.99 -22.40 -7.97
CA PHE A 132 -8.88 -22.11 -7.09
C PHE A 132 -7.54 -22.56 -7.68
N GLU A 133 -7.44 -23.82 -8.15
CA GLU A 133 -6.21 -24.33 -8.79
C GLU A 133 -5.81 -23.51 -10.02
N ARG A 134 -6.77 -23.04 -10.79
CA ARG A 134 -6.53 -22.20 -11.97
C ARG A 134 -6.00 -20.81 -11.62
N LEU A 135 -6.56 -20.19 -10.57
CA LEU A 135 -6.28 -18.80 -10.18
C LEU A 135 -5.16 -18.67 -9.13
N SER A 136 -4.76 -19.76 -8.46
CA SER A 136 -3.76 -19.73 -7.38
C SER A 136 -2.31 -19.89 -7.85
N LYS A 137 -2.05 -19.92 -9.17
CA LYS A 137 -0.69 -20.14 -9.71
C LYS A 137 0.23 -18.93 -9.57
N SER A 138 -0.33 -17.74 -9.45
CA SER A 138 0.42 -16.48 -9.41
C SER A 138 -0.42 -15.37 -8.77
N VAL A 139 0.26 -14.31 -8.38
CA VAL A 139 -0.37 -13.04 -8.02
C VAL A 139 -0.78 -12.32 -9.31
N ARG A 140 -2.04 -11.90 -9.42
CA ARG A 140 -2.58 -11.31 -10.63
C ARG A 140 -3.06 -9.88 -10.43
N PHE A 141 -2.68 -9.02 -11.39
CA PHE A 141 -3.16 -7.64 -11.54
C PHE A 141 -3.77 -7.46 -12.93
N ASP A 142 -4.96 -6.88 -12.98
CA ASP A 142 -5.67 -6.59 -14.22
C ASP A 142 -5.90 -5.08 -14.35
N ILE A 143 -5.09 -4.43 -15.17
CA ILE A 143 -5.21 -3.00 -15.46
C ILE A 143 -6.51 -2.76 -16.23
N ASP A 144 -7.25 -1.69 -15.89
CA ASP A 144 -8.57 -1.35 -16.43
C ASP A 144 -9.72 -2.32 -16.03
N ALA A 145 -9.53 -3.20 -15.04
CA ALA A 145 -10.65 -3.94 -14.43
C ALA A 145 -11.68 -2.97 -13.81
N ALA A 146 -11.23 -1.80 -13.37
CA ALA A 146 -12.07 -0.65 -13.03
C ALA A 146 -11.57 0.60 -13.74
N PRO A 147 -12.43 1.59 -14.06
CA PRO A 147 -12.02 2.85 -14.72
C PRO A 147 -10.95 3.58 -13.91
N PHE A 148 -9.85 3.96 -14.57
CA PHE A 148 -8.70 4.63 -13.94
C PHE A 148 -8.08 3.84 -12.78
N GLY A 149 -8.12 2.50 -12.85
CA GLY A 149 -7.67 1.65 -11.77
C GLY A 149 -7.26 0.27 -12.25
N TYR A 150 -7.29 -0.68 -11.33
CA TYR A 150 -6.97 -2.07 -11.61
C TYR A 150 -7.77 -3.00 -10.69
N GLY A 151 -7.84 -4.27 -11.07
CA GLY A 151 -8.28 -5.37 -10.23
C GLY A 151 -7.10 -6.22 -9.79
N TRP A 152 -7.29 -6.97 -8.74
CA TRP A 152 -6.34 -7.96 -8.27
C TRP A 152 -7.03 -9.27 -7.94
N CYS A 153 -6.30 -10.37 -8.13
CA CYS A 153 -6.65 -11.68 -7.63
C CYS A 153 -5.42 -12.25 -6.93
N PHE A 154 -5.49 -12.34 -5.60
CA PHE A 154 -4.40 -12.74 -4.73
C PHE A 154 -4.77 -14.05 -4.04
N PRO A 155 -4.13 -15.16 -4.43
CA PRO A 155 -4.38 -16.44 -3.79
C PRO A 155 -3.85 -16.46 -2.37
N LYS A 156 -4.66 -16.98 -1.47
CA LYS A 156 -4.32 -17.33 -0.10
C LYS A 156 -4.32 -18.84 0.07
N ASN A 157 -4.19 -19.36 1.28
CA ASN A 157 -4.07 -20.79 1.52
C ASN A 157 -5.23 -21.61 0.92
N ASN A 158 -6.47 -21.16 1.10
CA ASN A 158 -7.68 -21.88 0.68
C ASN A 158 -8.73 -20.99 0.01
N HIS A 159 -8.42 -19.72 -0.27
CA HIS A 159 -9.35 -18.75 -0.83
C HIS A 159 -8.62 -17.70 -1.68
N LEU A 160 -9.40 -16.85 -2.34
CA LEU A 160 -8.88 -15.76 -3.16
C LEU A 160 -9.29 -14.42 -2.56
N SER A 161 -8.35 -13.49 -2.43
CA SER A 161 -8.65 -12.07 -2.25
C SER A 161 -8.80 -11.44 -3.63
N VAL A 162 -10.02 -11.06 -3.99
CA VAL A 162 -10.35 -10.46 -5.27
C VAL A 162 -10.92 -9.06 -5.06
N GLY A 163 -10.33 -8.06 -5.70
CA GLY A 163 -10.78 -6.70 -5.50
C GLY A 163 -10.51 -5.78 -6.67
N VAL A 164 -11.01 -4.56 -6.56
CA VAL A 164 -10.76 -3.47 -7.49
C VAL A 164 -10.50 -2.16 -6.74
N GLY A 165 -9.57 -1.36 -7.27
CA GLY A 165 -9.27 -0.02 -6.79
C GLY A 165 -9.31 1.00 -7.91
N VAL A 166 -9.71 2.25 -7.58
CA VAL A 166 -9.81 3.35 -8.54
C VAL A 166 -8.89 4.49 -8.08
N LEU A 167 -7.90 4.82 -8.90
CA LEU A 167 -6.87 5.81 -8.57
C LEU A 167 -7.26 7.26 -8.95
N LYS A 168 -8.55 7.49 -9.26
CA LYS A 168 -9.09 8.80 -9.55
C LYS A 168 -10.34 9.09 -8.71
N THR A 169 -10.25 10.02 -7.78
CA THR A 169 -11.31 10.33 -6.80
C THR A 169 -12.56 10.99 -7.35
N LYS A 170 -12.52 11.55 -8.56
CA LYS A 170 -13.67 12.28 -9.15
C LYS A 170 -14.62 11.41 -9.97
N ALA A 171 -14.29 10.14 -10.19
CA ALA A 171 -15.18 9.23 -10.87
C ALA A 171 -16.22 8.69 -9.88
N LYS A 172 -17.50 8.94 -10.14
CA LYS A 172 -18.61 8.24 -9.47
C LYS A 172 -18.60 6.80 -9.97
N VAL A 173 -17.83 5.94 -9.34
CA VAL A 173 -17.66 4.53 -9.72
C VAL A 173 -18.36 3.68 -8.70
N LYS A 174 -19.23 2.80 -9.13
CA LYS A 174 -19.81 1.76 -8.29
C LYS A 174 -18.83 0.59 -8.24
N LEU A 175 -17.92 0.62 -7.27
CA LEU A 175 -16.85 -0.38 -7.14
C LEU A 175 -17.38 -1.80 -7.09
N LYS A 176 -18.51 -2.01 -6.41
CA LYS A 176 -19.16 -3.32 -6.33
C LYS A 176 -19.46 -3.90 -7.73
N ASP A 177 -20.09 -3.12 -8.61
CA ASP A 177 -20.46 -3.56 -9.95
C ASP A 177 -19.21 -3.93 -10.78
N TYR A 178 -18.11 -3.17 -10.60
CA TYR A 178 -16.84 -3.45 -11.28
C TYR A 178 -16.13 -4.68 -10.69
N CYS A 179 -16.20 -4.90 -9.40
CA CYS A 179 -15.62 -6.08 -8.76
C CYS A 179 -16.38 -7.35 -9.19
N GLU A 180 -17.71 -7.31 -9.22
CA GLU A 180 -18.55 -8.41 -9.72
C GLU A 180 -18.28 -8.69 -11.21
N SER A 181 -18.10 -7.64 -12.03
CA SER A 181 -17.69 -7.81 -13.42
C SER A 181 -16.31 -8.45 -13.54
N TYR A 182 -15.38 -8.02 -12.70
CA TYR A 182 -14.02 -8.55 -12.67
C TYR A 182 -13.98 -10.03 -12.28
N MET A 183 -14.77 -10.45 -11.28
CA MET A 183 -14.90 -11.88 -10.94
C MET A 183 -15.40 -12.71 -12.12
N LYS A 184 -16.37 -12.19 -12.91
CA LYS A 184 -16.83 -12.84 -14.15
C LYS A 184 -15.73 -12.91 -15.21
N ASP A 185 -14.93 -11.83 -15.36
CA ASP A 185 -13.78 -11.82 -16.28
C ASP A 185 -12.71 -12.84 -15.87
N LEU A 186 -12.58 -13.13 -14.57
CA LEU A 186 -11.73 -14.21 -14.03
C LEU A 186 -12.33 -15.61 -14.26
N GLY A 187 -13.56 -15.71 -14.79
CA GLY A 187 -14.27 -16.97 -14.97
C GLY A 187 -14.86 -17.55 -13.69
N ILE A 188 -14.95 -16.77 -12.63
CA ILE A 188 -15.56 -17.19 -11.36
C ILE A 188 -17.08 -17.13 -11.51
N THR A 189 -17.73 -18.30 -11.55
CA THR A 189 -19.19 -18.42 -11.71
C THR A 189 -19.89 -18.87 -10.43
N THR A 190 -19.16 -19.50 -9.54
CA THR A 190 -19.65 -20.02 -8.27
C THR A 190 -18.77 -19.52 -7.12
N ILE A 191 -19.40 -18.96 -6.10
CA ILE A 191 -18.77 -18.55 -4.85
C ILE A 191 -19.39 -19.40 -3.75
N ILE A 192 -18.55 -20.07 -2.96
CA ILE A 192 -18.96 -20.96 -1.85
C ILE A 192 -19.22 -20.10 -0.61
N SER A 193 -18.29 -19.21 -0.32
CA SER A 193 -18.42 -18.25 0.77
C SER A 193 -17.74 -16.91 0.39
N GLU A 194 -18.22 -15.81 0.94
CA GLU A 194 -17.64 -14.49 0.70
C GLU A 194 -17.65 -13.60 1.94
N SER A 195 -16.62 -12.77 2.06
CA SER A 195 -16.56 -11.63 2.99
C SER A 195 -16.08 -10.40 2.25
N ALA A 196 -16.84 -9.31 2.32
CA ALA A 196 -16.56 -8.08 1.58
C ALA A 196 -16.06 -6.96 2.48
N HIS A 197 -15.00 -6.27 2.04
CA HIS A 197 -14.39 -5.15 2.76
C HIS A 197 -14.21 -3.96 1.82
N GLY A 198 -14.69 -2.79 2.24
CA GLY A 198 -14.47 -1.53 1.54
C GLY A 198 -13.48 -0.65 2.30
N PHE A 199 -12.47 -0.14 1.61
CA PHE A 199 -11.45 0.72 2.21
C PHE A 199 -11.18 1.96 1.37
N VAL A 200 -10.54 2.94 2.02
CA VAL A 200 -9.87 4.04 1.34
C VAL A 200 -8.38 3.93 1.56
N ILE A 201 -7.59 4.24 0.52
CA ILE A 201 -6.14 4.13 0.54
C ILE A 201 -5.55 5.51 0.30
N PRO A 202 -4.74 6.06 1.23
CA PRO A 202 -4.17 7.39 1.12
C PRO A 202 -2.88 7.37 0.30
N VAL A 203 -2.92 7.82 -0.94
CA VAL A 203 -1.83 7.74 -1.92
C VAL A 203 -1.04 9.03 -2.12
N THR A 204 -1.25 10.02 -1.26
CA THR A 204 -0.43 11.23 -1.23
C THR A 204 -0.04 11.60 0.18
N PRO A 205 1.23 11.93 0.43
CA PRO A 205 1.67 12.35 1.75
C PRO A 205 0.96 13.60 2.23
N ARG A 206 0.70 13.70 3.54
CA ARG A 206 0.30 14.97 4.18
C ARG A 206 1.39 16.03 3.98
N ALA A 207 0.97 17.27 3.88
CA ALA A 207 1.89 18.41 3.83
C ALA A 207 2.61 18.60 5.18
N GLU A 208 1.93 18.36 6.29
CA GLU A 208 2.46 18.42 7.65
C GLU A 208 2.53 17.02 8.26
N LEU A 209 3.72 16.56 8.65
CA LEU A 209 3.96 15.24 9.21
C LEU A 209 4.21 15.26 10.72
N VAL A 210 4.46 16.43 11.29
CA VAL A 210 4.75 16.64 12.71
C VAL A 210 3.98 17.85 13.20
N LYS A 211 3.29 17.73 14.33
CA LYS A 211 2.61 18.83 14.99
C LYS A 211 2.70 18.70 16.51
N GLY A 212 3.29 19.73 17.15
CA GLY A 212 3.62 19.61 18.58
C GLY A 212 4.54 18.41 18.81
N ASN A 213 4.13 17.47 19.68
CA ASN A 213 4.82 16.21 19.91
C ASN A 213 4.18 15.00 19.19
N CYS A 214 3.28 15.27 18.24
CA CYS A 214 2.58 14.26 17.44
C CYS A 214 3.27 14.06 16.09
N PHE A 215 3.47 12.81 15.69
CA PHE A 215 4.09 12.38 14.44
C PHE A 215 3.15 11.44 13.72
N VAL A 216 2.84 11.66 12.44
CA VAL A 216 2.02 10.74 11.64
C VAL A 216 2.92 9.83 10.81
N ILE A 217 2.56 8.52 10.73
CA ILE A 217 3.30 7.51 9.96
C ILE A 217 2.34 6.63 9.14
N GLY A 218 2.86 5.81 8.25
CA GLY A 218 2.09 4.88 7.44
C GLY A 218 0.93 5.54 6.69
N ASP A 219 -0.22 4.90 6.69
CA ASP A 219 -1.42 5.42 6.03
C ASP A 219 -1.96 6.70 6.70
N ALA A 220 -1.76 6.88 8.01
CA ALA A 220 -2.09 8.13 8.68
C ALA A 220 -1.31 9.32 8.12
N ALA A 221 -0.09 9.09 7.61
CA ALA A 221 0.74 10.07 6.92
C ALA A 221 0.48 10.14 5.41
N GLY A 222 -0.24 9.18 4.81
CA GLY A 222 -0.49 9.11 3.38
C GLY A 222 0.65 8.48 2.60
N PHE A 223 1.30 7.47 3.13
CA PHE A 223 2.50 6.86 2.56
C PHE A 223 2.25 5.60 1.73
N ALA A 224 0.99 5.26 1.39
CA ALA A 224 0.74 4.18 0.45
C ALA A 224 1.32 4.52 -0.94
N ASP A 225 1.83 3.49 -1.62
CA ASP A 225 2.40 3.64 -2.97
C ASP A 225 1.33 4.11 -3.96
N PRO A 226 1.57 5.20 -4.73
CA PRO A 226 0.55 5.77 -5.60
C PRO A 226 0.24 4.95 -6.86
N ILE A 227 1.09 3.98 -7.23
CA ILE A 227 0.94 3.19 -8.46
C ILE A 227 0.18 1.89 -8.18
N VAL A 228 0.58 1.20 -7.10
CA VAL A 228 0.08 -0.14 -6.78
C VAL A 228 -0.72 -0.18 -5.47
N ALA A 229 -0.88 0.96 -4.81
CA ALA A 229 -1.58 1.11 -3.53
C ALA A 229 -1.02 0.21 -2.39
N GLU A 230 0.25 -0.23 -2.49
CA GLU A 230 0.93 -0.99 -1.44
C GLU A 230 1.35 -0.05 -0.31
N GLY A 231 0.83 -0.26 0.90
CA GLY A 231 1.09 0.58 2.07
C GLY A 231 1.97 -0.05 3.14
N ILE A 232 2.01 -1.39 3.22
CA ILE A 232 2.64 -2.12 4.34
C ILE A 232 4.14 -1.81 4.43
N SER A 233 4.87 -1.87 3.32
CA SER A 233 6.32 -1.59 3.31
C SER A 233 6.65 -0.18 3.76
N ASN A 234 5.88 0.81 3.31
CA ASN A 234 6.10 2.19 3.68
C ASN A 234 5.65 2.49 5.12
N ALA A 235 4.63 1.77 5.63
CA ALA A 235 4.24 1.83 7.04
C ALA A 235 5.37 1.30 7.94
N LEU A 236 5.92 0.12 7.62
CA LEU A 236 7.07 -0.44 8.33
C LEU A 236 8.30 0.48 8.28
N LEU A 237 8.62 1.02 7.08
CA LEU A 237 9.74 1.93 6.92
C LEU A 237 9.56 3.22 7.73
N SER A 238 8.37 3.81 7.71
CA SER A 238 8.10 5.04 8.48
C SER A 238 8.11 4.79 9.99
N GLY A 239 7.65 3.63 10.45
CA GLY A 239 7.79 3.19 11.84
C GLY A 239 9.25 3.07 12.27
N LYS A 240 10.09 2.45 11.43
CA LYS A 240 11.53 2.38 11.67
C LYS A 240 12.20 3.76 11.69
N ILE A 241 11.84 4.63 10.76
CA ILE A 241 12.36 6.00 10.68
C ILE A 241 12.06 6.78 11.97
N ILE A 242 10.83 6.74 12.50
CA ILE A 242 10.52 7.48 13.73
C ILE A 242 11.23 6.88 14.95
N ALA A 243 11.34 5.56 15.04
CA ALA A 243 12.09 4.91 16.13
C ALA A 243 13.57 5.31 16.11
N GLU A 244 14.22 5.30 14.93
CA GLU A 244 15.58 5.80 14.74
C GLU A 244 15.70 7.29 15.12
N ALA A 245 14.75 8.13 14.70
CA ALA A 245 14.77 9.56 14.98
C ALA A 245 14.66 9.87 16.48
N VAL A 246 13.82 9.13 17.20
CA VAL A 246 13.70 9.25 18.67
C VAL A 246 15.01 8.86 19.37
N SER A 247 15.64 7.75 18.93
CA SER A 247 16.90 7.28 19.49
C SER A 247 18.05 8.26 19.20
N GLU A 248 18.24 8.64 17.93
CA GLU A 248 19.31 9.58 17.52
C GLU A 248 19.11 11.00 18.07
N GLY A 249 17.85 11.38 18.33
CA GLY A 249 17.49 12.63 18.98
C GLY A 249 17.75 12.63 20.50
N ASN A 250 18.20 11.51 21.09
CA ASN A 250 18.37 11.33 22.54
C ASN A 250 17.11 11.71 23.34
N LEU A 251 15.95 11.34 22.85
CA LEU A 251 14.64 11.68 23.42
C LEU A 251 14.37 13.21 23.54
N ASP A 252 15.11 14.05 22.83
CA ASP A 252 14.84 15.47 22.68
C ASP A 252 13.82 15.70 21.58
N LEU A 253 12.77 16.46 21.86
CA LEU A 253 11.65 16.62 20.93
C LEU A 253 12.05 17.33 19.63
N GLU A 254 12.80 18.43 19.72
CA GLU A 254 13.17 19.23 18.55
C GLU A 254 14.17 18.49 17.66
N LYS A 255 15.14 17.81 18.23
CA LYS A 255 16.07 16.94 17.49
C LYS A 255 15.36 15.77 16.84
N THR A 256 14.39 15.16 17.53
CA THR A 256 13.58 14.07 16.97
C THR A 256 12.78 14.54 15.78
N LYS A 257 12.14 15.73 15.85
CA LYS A 257 11.42 16.33 14.70
C LYS A 257 12.33 16.53 13.50
N GLU A 258 13.50 17.15 13.74
CA GLU A 258 14.50 17.39 12.69
C GLU A 258 14.90 16.06 12.01
N LYS A 259 15.31 15.08 12.80
CA LYS A 259 15.74 13.76 12.30
C LYS A 259 14.63 13.00 11.57
N TYR A 260 13.41 13.04 12.09
CA TYR A 260 12.27 12.41 11.45
C TYR A 260 12.00 13.02 10.07
N LEU A 261 11.89 14.35 9.99
CA LEU A 261 11.63 15.06 8.74
C LEU A 261 12.78 14.90 7.73
N GLU A 262 14.04 14.94 8.19
CA GLU A 262 15.21 14.68 7.35
C GLU A 262 15.12 13.29 6.69
N LYS A 263 14.95 12.23 7.49
CA LYS A 263 14.91 10.84 7.01
C LYS A 263 13.71 10.54 6.13
N VAL A 264 12.53 11.06 6.45
CA VAL A 264 11.34 10.89 5.62
C VAL A 264 11.51 11.59 4.26
N ASN A 265 12.07 12.81 4.26
CA ASN A 265 12.34 13.55 3.03
C ASN A 265 13.47 12.92 2.19
N GLU A 266 14.36 12.18 2.79
CA GLU A 266 15.40 11.43 2.09
C GLU A 266 14.87 10.10 1.53
N LYS A 267 14.20 9.29 2.36
CA LYS A 267 13.91 7.87 2.07
C LYS A 267 12.53 7.58 1.50
N LEU A 268 11.50 8.41 1.75
CA LEU A 268 10.11 8.14 1.37
C LEU A 268 9.54 9.17 0.38
N ILE A 269 9.60 10.45 0.72
CA ILE A 269 8.92 11.50 -0.05
C ILE A 269 9.37 11.58 -1.51
N PRO A 270 10.65 11.42 -1.87
CA PRO A 270 11.07 11.47 -3.27
C PRO A 270 10.43 10.38 -4.12
N GLU A 271 10.40 9.15 -3.63
CA GLU A 271 9.80 8.01 -4.32
C GLU A 271 8.28 8.19 -4.49
N LEU A 272 7.57 8.58 -3.43
CA LEU A 272 6.14 8.88 -3.47
C LEU A 272 5.80 10.00 -4.46
N LYS A 273 6.56 11.10 -4.48
CA LYS A 273 6.38 12.20 -5.44
C LYS A 273 6.55 11.75 -6.90
N ILE A 274 7.48 10.86 -7.17
CA ILE A 274 7.65 10.27 -8.50
C ILE A 274 6.49 9.34 -8.81
N GLY A 275 6.11 8.47 -7.87
CA GLY A 275 4.99 7.54 -7.97
C GLY A 275 3.68 8.25 -8.30
N ILE A 276 3.36 9.38 -7.64
CA ILE A 276 2.17 10.20 -7.92
C ILE A 276 2.13 10.65 -9.39
N LYS A 277 3.27 11.10 -9.94
CA LYS A 277 3.35 11.57 -11.33
C LYS A 277 3.25 10.42 -12.34
N LEU A 278 3.85 9.27 -12.01
CA LEU A 278 3.74 8.06 -12.82
C LEU A 278 2.32 7.49 -12.78
N ALA A 279 1.67 7.44 -11.61
CA ALA A 279 0.29 7.01 -11.47
C ALA A 279 -0.67 7.89 -12.29
N LYS A 280 -0.51 9.21 -12.20
CA LYS A 280 -1.29 10.15 -13.03
C LYS A 280 -1.11 9.90 -14.52
N PHE A 281 0.13 9.70 -14.99
CA PHE A 281 0.40 9.35 -16.38
C PHE A 281 -0.27 8.02 -16.75
N PHE A 282 -0.12 7.01 -15.92
CA PHE A 282 -0.54 5.64 -16.21
C PHE A 282 -2.07 5.49 -16.20
N TYR A 283 -2.75 6.08 -15.22
CA TYR A 283 -4.19 5.89 -15.04
C TYR A 283 -5.06 6.96 -15.72
N GLU A 284 -4.55 8.18 -15.96
CA GLU A 284 -5.34 9.25 -16.59
C GLU A 284 -5.17 9.33 -18.11
N ASN A 285 -4.07 8.80 -18.67
CA ASN A 285 -3.74 8.88 -20.10
C ASN A 285 -3.81 7.52 -20.79
N THR A 286 -4.98 6.89 -20.79
CA THR A 286 -5.17 5.49 -21.22
C THR A 286 -4.69 5.23 -22.65
N THR A 287 -4.93 6.14 -23.61
CA THR A 287 -4.48 5.96 -25.00
C THR A 287 -2.94 5.91 -25.10
N ILE A 288 -2.26 6.90 -24.52
CA ILE A 288 -0.78 6.96 -24.56
C ILE A 288 -0.19 5.81 -23.74
N ARG A 289 -0.77 5.50 -22.58
CA ARG A 289 -0.38 4.35 -21.77
C ARG A 289 -0.46 3.04 -22.56
N ASN A 290 -1.57 2.80 -23.28
CA ASN A 290 -1.75 1.55 -24.01
C ASN A 290 -0.70 1.37 -25.12
N LEU A 291 -0.36 2.45 -25.84
CA LEU A 291 0.77 2.44 -26.80
C LEU A 291 2.11 2.15 -26.09
N PHE A 292 2.35 2.79 -24.95
CA PHE A 292 3.55 2.58 -24.17
C PHE A 292 3.64 1.14 -23.65
N VAL A 293 2.55 0.62 -23.07
CA VAL A 293 2.52 -0.74 -22.49
C VAL A 293 2.70 -1.79 -23.58
N LYS A 294 2.09 -1.64 -24.76
CA LYS A 294 2.29 -2.56 -25.88
C LYS A 294 3.77 -2.68 -26.29
N LYS A 295 4.53 -1.58 -26.22
CA LYS A 295 5.93 -1.54 -26.67
C LYS A 295 6.94 -1.79 -25.53
N PHE A 296 6.66 -1.31 -24.34
CA PHE A 296 7.61 -1.27 -23.20
C PHE A 296 7.05 -1.92 -21.93
N GLY A 297 5.88 -2.55 -21.98
CA GLY A 297 5.20 -3.09 -20.81
C GLY A 297 5.99 -4.18 -20.10
N SER A 298 6.65 -5.06 -20.85
CA SER A 298 7.53 -6.08 -20.25
C SER A 298 8.64 -5.44 -19.42
N LEU A 299 9.32 -4.41 -19.93
CA LEU A 299 10.34 -3.70 -19.17
C LEU A 299 9.77 -2.94 -17.96
N ALA A 300 8.56 -2.41 -18.09
CA ALA A 300 7.88 -1.74 -16.98
C ALA A 300 7.49 -2.74 -15.87
N ALA A 301 6.98 -3.92 -16.24
CA ALA A 301 6.65 -5.01 -15.32
C ALA A 301 7.90 -5.53 -14.59
N GLU A 302 9.01 -5.73 -15.31
CA GLU A 302 10.30 -6.10 -14.72
C GLU A 302 10.78 -5.05 -13.71
N ARG A 303 10.69 -3.76 -14.03
CA ARG A 303 11.08 -2.67 -13.13
C ARG A 303 10.18 -2.58 -11.90
N LEU A 304 8.89 -2.78 -12.05
CA LEU A 304 7.96 -2.82 -10.90
C LEU A 304 8.33 -3.98 -9.96
N THR A 305 8.65 -5.14 -10.51
CA THR A 305 9.09 -6.29 -9.71
C THR A 305 10.39 -6.01 -8.96
N GLU A 306 11.35 -5.28 -9.56
CA GLU A 306 12.57 -4.84 -8.86
C GLU A 306 12.26 -3.86 -7.71
N VAL A 307 11.22 -3.02 -7.84
CA VAL A 307 10.73 -2.16 -6.75
C VAL A 307 10.13 -3.00 -5.62
N PHE A 308 9.33 -4.02 -5.95
CA PHE A 308 8.78 -4.96 -4.94
C PHE A 308 9.86 -5.72 -4.18
N LEU A 309 10.98 -6.03 -4.83
CA LEU A 309 12.14 -6.65 -4.22
C LEU A 309 13.01 -5.67 -3.40
N GLY A 310 12.77 -4.37 -3.51
CA GLY A 310 13.62 -3.33 -2.92
C GLY A 310 15.02 -3.26 -3.53
N LYS A 311 15.18 -3.73 -4.78
CA LYS A 311 16.43 -3.64 -5.55
C LYS A 311 16.55 -2.35 -6.35
N SER A 312 15.43 -1.67 -6.59
CA SER A 312 15.36 -0.37 -7.25
C SER A 312 14.25 0.49 -6.68
N THR A 313 14.28 1.78 -7.03
CA THR A 313 13.25 2.77 -6.76
C THR A 313 12.66 3.29 -8.07
N TYR A 314 11.61 4.08 -8.01
CA TYR A 314 11.10 4.77 -9.19
C TYR A 314 12.17 5.74 -9.73
N PRO A 315 12.39 5.77 -11.06
CA PRO A 315 13.51 6.53 -11.64
C PRO A 315 13.30 8.05 -11.47
N SER A 316 14.26 8.73 -10.86
CA SER A 316 14.23 10.20 -10.68
C SER A 316 14.22 10.95 -12.02
N ASP A 317 14.82 10.38 -13.06
CA ASP A 317 14.86 10.89 -14.44
C ASP A 317 13.68 10.39 -15.31
N TYR A 318 12.55 9.97 -14.66
CA TYR A 318 11.41 9.38 -15.35
C TYR A 318 10.86 10.22 -16.51
N LYS A 319 10.86 11.56 -16.39
CA LYS A 319 10.39 12.46 -17.48
C LYS A 319 11.24 12.31 -18.73
N LYS A 320 12.57 12.32 -18.59
CA LYS A 320 13.51 12.15 -19.70
C LYS A 320 13.32 10.77 -20.33
N LYS A 321 13.34 9.71 -19.52
CA LYS A 321 13.14 8.33 -19.98
C LYS A 321 11.77 8.12 -20.64
N LEU A 322 10.71 8.72 -20.13
CA LEU A 322 9.39 8.65 -20.72
C LEU A 322 9.33 9.39 -22.05
N GLN A 323 9.89 10.60 -22.15
CA GLN A 323 9.96 11.36 -23.41
C GLN A 323 10.77 10.65 -24.49
N GLU A 324 11.93 10.08 -24.15
CA GLU A 324 12.75 9.30 -25.07
C GLU A 324 11.97 8.10 -25.60
N LYS A 325 11.29 7.35 -24.74
CA LYS A 325 10.48 6.20 -25.15
C LYS A 325 9.24 6.58 -25.95
N LEU A 326 8.58 7.68 -25.62
CA LEU A 326 7.48 8.20 -26.42
C LEU A 326 7.96 8.65 -27.81
N LYS A 327 9.08 9.36 -27.93
CA LYS A 327 9.66 9.70 -29.23
C LYS A 327 9.93 8.46 -30.07
N MET A 328 10.52 7.41 -29.47
CA MET A 328 10.73 6.11 -30.14
C MET A 328 9.42 5.41 -30.53
N THR A 329 8.32 5.68 -29.86
CA THR A 329 7.01 5.12 -30.18
C THR A 329 6.39 5.82 -31.39
N PHE A 330 6.53 7.15 -31.49
CA PHE A 330 5.94 7.96 -32.57
C PHE A 330 6.85 8.15 -33.78
N SER A 331 8.16 7.84 -33.70
CA SER A 331 9.08 7.95 -34.84
C SER A 331 8.89 6.85 -35.91
N TRP A 332 7.99 5.90 -35.69
CA TRP A 332 7.66 4.79 -36.59
C TRP A 332 6.25 4.86 -37.15
N MET A 333 5.49 5.91 -36.87
CA MET A 333 4.24 6.29 -37.51
C MET A 333 4.47 7.37 -38.58
#